data_7ad2013c53f435f60da3f9d783fd5ba2
#
_entry.id   7ad2013c53f435f60da3f9d783fd5ba2
#
_cell.length_a   1.000
_cell.length_b   1.000
_cell.length_c   1.000
_cell.angle_alpha   90.00
_cell.angle_beta   90.00
_cell.angle_gamma   90.00
#
_symmetry.space_group_name_H-M   'P 1'
#
loop_
_entity.id
_entity.type
_entity.pdbx_description
1 polymer ?
#
loop_
_entity_poly.entity_id
_entity_poly.type
_entity_poly.pdbx_seq_one_letter_code
_entity_poly.pdbx_strand_id
1 'polypeptide(L)'
;MEMSQYANERIPKPDRLAHWQIGQLAHRAFPPRLVIAAPQGRSGKTTVAVGLCAVLAARGLIVQPFKKGPDYIDPSWLTEAARRSCRNLDPYLMGKDVVVAAFARGSRDADIAIIEGAMGLYDGFDLEGTDSTAALARWLDAPILLVVNAARVTRSIAALVQGNQRFEPGTRIAGVILNNVARERHQRMLTQAIEKYCDLPVVGVLPRDDSLTIPDRHLGLIPRVENETHVPAIAAARDAVLAHFDLERILEIAGEQGGRGAGERRRAGDQLPISNLESPISKIGVIRDRAFSFYYPENLEALQGAGAELIFVDSLRDAHLPTIDALYIGGGFPEVFWRELQANVSLRVEIRAAIENGLPVYAECGGLMYLARSITWGDQRGEMVGALPCDVVMTGKPQGHGYVELEVVGENPLFARGAKLRGHEFHNSRIDLTGFANVSGLGIAYGVTRGRGLDGQRDGIVYKNVLASYAHLHALATPEWASAFVARAKAG
;
A
#
# COMPACT_ATOMS: atom_id res chain seq x y z
N MET A 1 32.07 -5.25 -47.43
CA MET A 1 33.25 -5.48 -46.62
C MET A 1 33.37 -4.22 -45.78
N GLU A 2 33.07 -4.26 -44.63
CA GLU A 2 33.13 -4.72 -43.32
C GLU A 2 32.05 -4.02 -42.47
N MET A 3 31.02 -4.73 -42.18
CA MET A 3 30.07 -4.41 -41.10
C MET A 3 30.07 -5.65 -40.22
N SER A 4 30.88 -5.70 -39.20
CA SER A 4 30.80 -6.71 -38.14
C SER A 4 31.92 -6.50 -37.12
N GLN A 5 31.63 -5.70 -36.08
CA GLN A 5 32.43 -5.78 -34.84
C GLN A 5 31.84 -4.86 -33.77
N TYR A 6 30.57 -5.05 -33.37
CA TYR A 6 30.06 -4.63 -32.06
C TYR A 6 28.84 -5.49 -31.68
N ALA A 7 29.09 -6.79 -31.62
CA ALA A 7 28.14 -7.70 -31.01
C ALA A 7 28.94 -8.61 -30.06
N ASN A 8 29.01 -8.26 -28.80
CA ASN A 8 29.28 -9.15 -27.65
C ASN A 8 29.85 -8.39 -26.45
N GLU A 9 29.17 -7.36 -25.99
CA GLU A 9 29.31 -7.01 -24.58
C GLU A 9 28.14 -7.68 -23.84
N ARG A 10 28.48 -8.76 -23.14
CA ARG A 10 27.55 -9.48 -22.26
C ARG A 10 27.12 -8.53 -21.16
N ILE A 11 25.83 -8.18 -21.17
CA ILE A 11 25.14 -7.60 -20.03
C ILE A 11 25.48 -8.50 -18.83
N PRO A 12 26.06 -7.99 -17.73
CA PRO A 12 26.28 -8.78 -16.54
C PRO A 12 24.94 -9.31 -16.07
N LYS A 13 24.81 -10.63 -15.94
CA LYS A 13 23.65 -11.24 -15.30
C LYS A 13 23.48 -10.59 -13.94
N PRO A 14 22.23 -10.28 -13.50
CA PRO A 14 21.97 -9.71 -12.19
C PRO A 14 22.15 -10.78 -11.11
N ASP A 15 23.40 -11.13 -10.83
CA ASP A 15 23.80 -11.98 -9.73
C ASP A 15 24.10 -11.08 -8.54
N ARG A 16 23.12 -10.97 -7.65
CA ARG A 16 23.19 -10.86 -6.17
C ARG A 16 22.01 -10.23 -5.47
N LEU A 17 21.03 -9.65 -6.17
CA LEU A 17 19.79 -9.19 -5.52
C LEU A 17 18.62 -10.20 -5.63
N ALA A 18 18.70 -11.16 -6.52
CA ALA A 18 17.67 -12.16 -6.76
C ALA A 18 17.78 -13.43 -5.89
N HIS A 19 18.78 -13.56 -5.06
CA HIS A 19 18.84 -14.65 -4.08
C HIS A 19 18.18 -14.27 -2.76
N TRP A 20 16.96 -13.77 -2.82
CA TRP A 20 15.99 -14.11 -1.80
C TRP A 20 15.88 -15.65 -1.84
N GLN A 21 16.49 -16.31 -0.89
CA GLN A 21 16.39 -17.77 -0.76
C GLN A 21 14.94 -18.11 -0.37
N ILE A 22 14.03 -18.06 -1.35
CA ILE A 22 12.61 -18.41 -1.22
C ILE A 22 12.50 -19.83 -0.63
N GLY A 23 13.44 -20.72 -0.96
CA GLY A 23 13.42 -22.10 -0.49
C GLY A 23 13.74 -22.33 1.00
N GLN A 24 14.42 -21.41 1.68
CA GLN A 24 14.72 -21.55 3.12
C GLN A 24 13.69 -20.91 4.05
N LEU A 25 12.82 -20.04 3.54
CA LEU A 25 11.75 -19.41 4.31
C LEU A 25 10.49 -20.28 4.44
N ALA A 26 10.31 -21.27 3.56
CA ALA A 26 9.16 -22.18 3.53
C ALA A 26 9.04 -23.10 4.76
N HIS A 27 10.04 -23.18 5.63
CA HIS A 27 10.05 -24.03 6.82
C HIS A 27 10.05 -23.26 8.16
N ARG A 28 9.98 -21.92 8.15
CA ARG A 28 9.77 -21.15 9.40
C ARG A 28 8.29 -21.13 9.73
N ALA A 29 7.94 -21.54 10.94
CA ALA A 29 6.58 -21.40 11.45
C ALA A 29 6.19 -19.91 11.43
N PHE A 30 5.10 -19.57 10.74
CA PHE A 30 4.54 -18.22 10.79
C PHE A 30 4.03 -17.93 12.21
N PRO A 31 4.01 -16.66 12.64
CA PRO A 31 3.37 -16.31 13.91
C PRO A 31 1.86 -16.60 13.86
N PRO A 32 1.19 -16.61 15.02
CA PRO A 32 -0.26 -16.50 15.10
C PRO A 32 -0.78 -15.43 14.15
N ARG A 33 -1.83 -15.71 13.39
CA ARG A 33 -2.30 -14.81 12.34
C ARG A 33 -3.79 -14.89 12.11
N LEU A 34 -4.38 -13.77 11.70
CA LEU A 34 -5.81 -13.67 11.39
C LEU A 34 -6.03 -12.84 10.13
N VAL A 35 -7.01 -13.24 9.32
CA VAL A 35 -7.55 -12.42 8.25
C VAL A 35 -8.89 -11.84 8.70
N ILE A 36 -9.02 -10.54 8.65
CA ILE A 36 -10.29 -9.82 8.88
C ILE A 36 -10.94 -9.57 7.53
N ALA A 37 -11.98 -10.32 7.22
CA ALA A 37 -12.67 -10.26 5.94
C ALA A 37 -14.17 -9.95 6.11
N ALA A 38 -14.87 -9.71 5.02
CA ALA A 38 -16.30 -9.48 5.03
C ALA A 38 -16.94 -10.00 3.73
N PRO A 39 -18.24 -10.25 3.70
CA PRO A 39 -18.96 -10.63 2.48
C PRO A 39 -18.92 -9.55 1.38
N GLN A 40 -18.76 -8.28 1.78
CA GLN A 40 -18.77 -7.13 0.86
C GLN A 40 -17.99 -5.95 1.43
N GLY A 41 -17.71 -4.94 0.60
CA GLY A 41 -17.14 -3.68 1.01
C GLY A 41 -18.00 -2.95 2.06
N ARG A 42 -17.41 -2.00 2.80
CA ARG A 42 -18.10 -1.15 3.80
C ARG A 42 -18.81 -1.91 4.93
N SER A 43 -18.35 -3.11 5.26
CA SER A 43 -18.92 -3.92 6.37
C SER A 43 -18.30 -3.60 7.74
N GLY A 44 -17.28 -2.74 7.82
CA GLY A 44 -16.61 -2.36 9.07
C GLY A 44 -15.30 -3.12 9.33
N LYS A 45 -14.70 -3.75 8.31
CA LYS A 45 -13.40 -4.45 8.42
C LYS A 45 -12.32 -3.57 9.03
N THR A 46 -12.17 -2.35 8.54
CA THR A 46 -11.13 -1.41 8.98
C THR A 46 -11.29 -1.04 10.44
N THR A 47 -12.53 -0.71 10.89
CA THR A 47 -12.82 -0.43 12.30
C THR A 47 -12.44 -1.61 13.20
N VAL A 48 -12.79 -2.84 12.80
CA VAL A 48 -12.45 -4.07 13.53
C VAL A 48 -10.94 -4.30 13.54
N ALA A 49 -10.27 -4.19 12.40
CA ALA A 49 -8.82 -4.42 12.29
C ALA A 49 -8.02 -3.38 13.11
N VAL A 50 -8.39 -2.10 13.01
CA VAL A 50 -7.80 -1.01 13.80
C VAL A 50 -8.02 -1.24 15.30
N GLY A 51 -9.24 -1.57 15.71
CA GLY A 51 -9.55 -1.84 17.12
C GLY A 51 -8.79 -3.05 17.66
N LEU A 52 -8.69 -4.15 16.90
CA LEU A 52 -7.89 -5.33 17.29
C LEU A 52 -6.39 -4.99 17.37
N CYS A 53 -5.84 -4.31 16.39
CA CYS A 53 -4.44 -3.87 16.44
C CYS A 53 -4.17 -3.01 17.67
N ALA A 54 -5.03 -2.03 17.96
CA ALA A 54 -4.86 -1.11 19.07
C ALA A 54 -4.97 -1.81 20.44
N VAL A 55 -5.95 -2.71 20.61
CA VAL A 55 -6.15 -3.41 21.89
C VAL A 55 -5.04 -4.42 22.15
N LEU A 56 -4.58 -5.15 21.14
CA LEU A 56 -3.49 -6.12 21.29
C LEU A 56 -2.14 -5.44 21.54
N ALA A 57 -1.87 -4.33 20.83
CA ALA A 57 -0.69 -3.50 21.10
C ALA A 57 -0.71 -2.89 22.50
N ALA A 58 -1.88 -2.45 23.00
CA ALA A 58 -2.04 -1.96 24.37
C ALA A 58 -1.82 -3.04 25.43
N ARG A 59 -2.05 -4.33 25.10
CA ARG A 59 -1.72 -5.48 25.95
C ARG A 59 -0.23 -5.86 25.90
N GLY A 60 0.61 -5.13 25.16
CA GLY A 60 2.05 -5.34 25.06
C GLY A 60 2.47 -6.35 23.99
N LEU A 61 1.56 -6.81 23.13
CA LEU A 61 1.90 -7.69 22.01
C LEU A 61 2.52 -6.89 20.85
N ILE A 62 3.51 -7.48 20.20
CA ILE A 62 4.06 -6.97 18.94
C ILE A 62 3.12 -7.38 17.81
N VAL A 63 2.24 -6.48 17.42
CA VAL A 63 1.25 -6.71 16.36
C VAL A 63 1.82 -6.28 15.01
N GLN A 64 1.87 -7.18 14.03
CA GLN A 64 2.19 -6.82 12.65
C GLN A 64 0.93 -6.68 11.82
N PRO A 65 0.54 -5.47 11.44
CA PRO A 65 -0.59 -5.26 10.55
C PRO A 65 -0.19 -5.45 9.09
N PHE A 66 -1.11 -6.04 8.33
CA PHE A 66 -1.04 -6.15 6.87
C PHE A 66 -2.36 -5.71 6.24
N LYS A 67 -2.27 -5.16 5.03
CA LYS A 67 -3.42 -4.85 4.19
C LYS A 67 -3.37 -5.63 2.87
N LYS A 68 -4.45 -6.29 2.49
CA LYS A 68 -4.58 -6.90 1.17
C LYS A 68 -4.76 -5.83 0.11
N GLY A 69 -4.00 -5.94 -0.98
CA GLY A 69 -4.12 -5.05 -2.14
C GLY A 69 -3.34 -3.75 -2.03
N PRO A 70 -3.44 -2.89 -3.05
CA PRO A 70 -2.64 -1.68 -3.20
C PRO A 70 -3.35 -0.49 -2.53
N ASP A 71 -3.22 -0.37 -1.22
CA ASP A 71 -3.89 0.64 -0.39
C ASP A 71 -2.86 1.39 0.45
N TYR A 72 -3.00 2.70 0.59
CA TYR A 72 -2.15 3.54 1.45
C TYR A 72 -2.93 4.14 2.62
N ILE A 73 -4.26 4.19 2.52
CA ILE A 73 -5.12 4.87 3.48
C ILE A 73 -5.37 4.00 4.69
N ASP A 74 -5.96 2.81 4.51
CA ASP A 74 -6.17 1.85 5.59
C ASP A 74 -4.84 1.48 6.30
N PRO A 75 -3.71 1.25 5.58
CA PRO A 75 -2.41 1.05 6.20
C PRO A 75 -1.97 2.17 7.14
N SER A 76 -2.33 3.42 6.90
CA SER A 76 -1.99 4.52 7.78
C SER A 76 -2.66 4.41 9.16
N TRP A 77 -3.92 4.00 9.20
CA TRP A 77 -4.68 3.73 10.42
C TRP A 77 -4.17 2.50 11.18
N LEU A 78 -3.90 1.43 10.45
CA LEU A 78 -3.35 0.19 10.99
C LEU A 78 -1.96 0.41 11.57
N THR A 79 -1.12 1.21 10.92
CA THR A 79 0.21 1.60 11.41
C THR A 79 0.14 2.30 12.76
N GLU A 80 -0.74 3.29 12.89
CA GLU A 80 -0.92 4.04 14.14
C GLU A 80 -1.46 3.13 15.25
N ALA A 81 -2.48 2.33 14.94
CA ALA A 81 -3.12 1.42 15.89
C ALA A 81 -2.16 0.36 16.43
N ALA A 82 -1.35 -0.23 15.56
CA ALA A 82 -0.37 -1.26 15.92
C ALA A 82 0.97 -0.69 16.42
N ARG A 83 1.23 0.61 16.23
CA ARG A 83 2.53 1.26 16.43
C ARG A 83 3.66 0.57 15.66
N ARG A 84 3.33 -0.01 14.52
CA ARG A 84 4.23 -0.72 13.62
C ARG A 84 3.74 -0.54 12.18
N SER A 85 4.66 -0.25 11.25
CA SER A 85 4.31 -0.02 9.85
C SER A 85 3.47 -1.16 9.28
N CYS A 86 2.28 -0.83 8.78
CA CYS A 86 1.44 -1.76 8.03
C CYS A 86 2.08 -2.02 6.66
N ARG A 87 2.02 -3.27 6.21
CA ARG A 87 2.59 -3.71 4.94
C ARG A 87 1.49 -4.19 4.01
N ASN A 88 1.70 -4.00 2.71
CA ASN A 88 0.74 -4.47 1.72
C ASN A 88 1.09 -5.87 1.23
N LEU A 89 0.09 -6.73 1.17
CA LEU A 89 0.16 -8.05 0.54
C LEU A 89 -0.75 -8.04 -0.67
N ASP A 90 -0.17 -7.97 -1.84
CA ASP A 90 -0.93 -7.85 -3.09
C ASP A 90 -0.74 -9.07 -3.98
N PRO A 91 -1.73 -9.99 -4.01
CA PRO A 91 -1.64 -11.20 -4.82
C PRO A 91 -1.50 -10.95 -6.33
N TYR A 92 -2.12 -9.88 -6.85
CA TYR A 92 -2.05 -9.53 -8.28
C TYR A 92 -0.69 -8.98 -8.69
N LEU A 93 -0.14 -8.05 -7.89
CA LEU A 93 1.15 -7.42 -8.19
C LEU A 93 2.31 -8.37 -7.98
N MET A 94 2.30 -9.15 -6.90
CA MET A 94 3.45 -9.91 -6.43
C MET A 94 3.39 -11.41 -6.79
N GLY A 95 2.19 -11.99 -6.90
CA GLY A 95 2.02 -13.43 -6.97
C GLY A 95 2.28 -14.14 -5.64
N LYS A 96 1.94 -15.46 -5.59
CA LYS A 96 1.92 -16.23 -4.34
C LYS A 96 3.25 -16.26 -3.60
N ASP A 97 4.33 -16.60 -4.28
CA ASP A 97 5.63 -16.85 -3.64
C ASP A 97 6.20 -15.56 -3.01
N VAL A 98 6.06 -14.44 -3.72
CA VAL A 98 6.50 -13.13 -3.22
C VAL A 98 5.63 -12.66 -2.05
N VAL A 99 4.31 -12.87 -2.11
CA VAL A 99 3.38 -12.56 -1.00
C VAL A 99 3.75 -13.35 0.25
N VAL A 100 3.99 -14.66 0.13
CA VAL A 100 4.39 -15.54 1.24
C VAL A 100 5.72 -15.09 1.84
N ALA A 101 6.71 -14.76 1.00
CA ALA A 101 8.00 -14.25 1.45
C ALA A 101 7.89 -12.86 2.12
N ALA A 102 7.07 -11.96 1.57
CA ALA A 102 6.79 -10.64 2.14
C ALA A 102 6.12 -10.76 3.53
N PHE A 103 5.14 -11.66 3.64
CA PHE A 103 4.50 -11.96 4.92
C PHE A 103 5.50 -12.48 5.95
N ALA A 104 6.31 -13.50 5.59
CA ALA A 104 7.32 -14.09 6.47
C ALA A 104 8.34 -13.06 6.95
N ARG A 105 8.78 -12.16 6.03
CA ARG A 105 9.71 -11.08 6.38
C ARG A 105 9.06 -10.03 7.28
N GLY A 106 7.87 -9.55 6.90
CA GLY A 106 7.17 -8.48 7.61
C GLY A 106 6.72 -8.89 9.02
N SER A 107 6.35 -10.18 9.19
CA SER A 107 5.90 -10.71 10.48
C SER A 107 7.02 -11.22 11.37
N ARG A 108 8.30 -11.06 10.96
CA ARG A 108 9.43 -11.42 11.82
C ARG A 108 9.32 -10.66 13.15
N ASP A 109 9.55 -11.38 14.24
CA ASP A 109 9.50 -10.84 15.61
C ASP A 109 8.12 -10.32 16.05
N ALA A 110 7.06 -10.61 15.31
CA ALA A 110 5.68 -10.32 15.73
C ALA A 110 5.12 -11.47 16.61
N ASP A 111 4.35 -11.09 17.63
CA ASP A 111 3.60 -12.05 18.44
C ASP A 111 2.34 -12.49 17.70
N ILE A 112 1.77 -11.61 16.86
CA ILE A 112 0.58 -11.87 16.04
C ILE A 112 0.59 -11.00 14.78
N ALA A 113 0.07 -11.54 13.67
CA ALA A 113 -0.19 -10.80 12.44
C ALA A 113 -1.71 -10.62 12.23
N ILE A 114 -2.14 -9.40 11.96
CA ILE A 114 -3.52 -9.05 11.60
C ILE A 114 -3.54 -8.59 10.14
N ILE A 115 -4.27 -9.31 9.31
CA ILE A 115 -4.35 -9.04 7.87
C ILE A 115 -5.74 -8.51 7.55
N GLU A 116 -5.85 -7.25 7.18
CA GLU A 116 -7.12 -6.69 6.71
C GLU A 116 -7.33 -7.02 5.24
N GLY A 117 -8.44 -7.67 4.93
CA GLY A 117 -8.89 -7.95 3.57
C GLY A 117 -9.41 -6.71 2.84
N ALA A 118 -9.56 -6.81 1.53
CA ALA A 118 -10.14 -5.76 0.68
C ALA A 118 -11.43 -6.25 0.05
N MET A 119 -12.37 -5.35 -0.20
CA MET A 119 -13.68 -5.63 -0.82
C MET A 119 -14.42 -6.78 -0.10
N GLY A 120 -15.10 -7.66 -0.83
CA GLY A 120 -15.64 -8.91 -0.31
C GLY A 120 -14.60 -10.02 -0.22
N LEU A 121 -14.89 -11.04 0.58
CA LEU A 121 -13.97 -12.17 0.83
C LEU A 121 -13.49 -12.83 -0.45
N TYR A 122 -14.38 -13.00 -1.42
CA TYR A 122 -14.14 -13.68 -2.68
C TYR A 122 -13.97 -12.75 -3.88
N ASP A 123 -14.09 -11.42 -3.65
CA ASP A 123 -13.91 -10.45 -4.71
C ASP A 123 -12.43 -10.38 -5.12
N GLY A 124 -12.19 -10.50 -6.41
CA GLY A 124 -10.88 -10.45 -7.02
C GLY A 124 -10.90 -9.68 -8.34
N PHE A 125 -9.76 -9.67 -8.99
CA PHE A 125 -9.54 -9.09 -10.28
C PHE A 125 -10.26 -9.85 -11.41
N ASP A 126 -10.36 -11.17 -11.27
CA ASP A 126 -11.01 -12.09 -12.19
C ASP A 126 -12.21 -12.79 -11.56
N LEU A 127 -12.98 -13.50 -12.39
CA LEU A 127 -14.13 -14.25 -11.95
C LEU A 127 -13.76 -15.44 -11.04
N GLU A 128 -12.54 -15.94 -11.16
CA GLU A 128 -11.98 -17.04 -10.38
C GLU A 128 -11.48 -16.59 -9.00
N GLY A 129 -11.42 -15.25 -8.75
CA GLY A 129 -10.97 -14.69 -7.47
C GLY A 129 -9.51 -15.02 -7.14
N THR A 130 -8.65 -15.12 -8.17
CA THR A 130 -7.25 -15.56 -8.01
C THR A 130 -6.43 -14.70 -7.08
N ASP A 131 -6.79 -13.42 -6.94
CA ASP A 131 -6.18 -12.44 -6.04
C ASP A 131 -7.10 -12.04 -4.88
N SER A 132 -8.17 -12.79 -4.61
CA SER A 132 -9.14 -12.49 -3.56
C SER A 132 -8.53 -12.55 -2.15
N THR A 133 -9.24 -12.00 -1.17
CA THR A 133 -8.88 -12.15 0.25
C THR A 133 -8.89 -13.64 0.66
N ALA A 134 -9.78 -14.45 0.09
CA ALA A 134 -9.82 -15.90 0.32
C ALA A 134 -8.57 -16.59 -0.22
N ALA A 135 -8.11 -16.23 -1.42
CA ALA A 135 -6.87 -16.77 -1.98
C ALA A 135 -5.66 -16.43 -1.08
N LEU A 136 -5.55 -15.19 -0.63
CA LEU A 136 -4.51 -14.75 0.31
C LEU A 136 -4.56 -15.54 1.62
N ALA A 137 -5.75 -15.72 2.21
CA ALA A 137 -5.93 -16.47 3.44
C ALA A 137 -5.47 -17.94 3.28
N ARG A 138 -5.80 -18.59 2.16
CA ARG A 138 -5.33 -19.95 1.86
C ARG A 138 -3.82 -20.04 1.67
N TRP A 139 -3.19 -19.07 0.98
CA TRP A 139 -1.74 -19.04 0.78
C TRP A 139 -0.96 -18.90 2.09
N LEU A 140 -1.52 -18.17 3.01
CA LEU A 140 -0.93 -17.95 4.32
C LEU A 140 -1.40 -18.94 5.37
N ASP A 141 -2.30 -19.88 5.03
CA ASP A 141 -2.97 -20.78 5.96
C ASP A 141 -3.50 -20.00 7.19
N ALA A 142 -4.19 -18.91 6.93
CA ALA A 142 -4.69 -17.99 7.96
C ALA A 142 -6.19 -18.17 8.18
N PRO A 143 -6.65 -18.34 9.44
CA PRO A 143 -8.08 -18.35 9.74
C PRO A 143 -8.70 -16.97 9.52
N ILE A 144 -9.96 -16.98 9.13
CA ILE A 144 -10.71 -15.79 8.80
C ILE A 144 -11.72 -15.48 9.89
N LEU A 145 -11.73 -14.24 10.38
CA LEU A 145 -12.84 -13.67 11.12
C LEU A 145 -13.71 -12.87 10.13
N LEU A 146 -14.95 -13.33 9.94
CA LEU A 146 -15.88 -12.75 8.99
C LEU A 146 -16.69 -11.63 9.65
N VAL A 147 -16.44 -10.39 9.25
CA VAL A 147 -17.18 -9.20 9.71
C VAL A 147 -18.45 -9.05 8.89
N VAL A 148 -19.60 -9.21 9.53
CA VAL A 148 -20.90 -9.14 8.88
C VAL A 148 -21.70 -7.94 9.36
N ASN A 149 -22.14 -7.10 8.41
CA ASN A 149 -23.06 -6.01 8.73
C ASN A 149 -24.44 -6.57 9.06
N ALA A 150 -24.85 -6.41 10.32
CA ALA A 150 -26.09 -6.92 10.87
C ALA A 150 -27.27 -5.95 10.76
N ALA A 151 -27.12 -4.83 10.07
CA ALA A 151 -28.20 -3.85 9.92
C ALA A 151 -29.38 -4.46 9.17
N ARG A 152 -30.57 -4.39 9.77
CA ARG A 152 -31.85 -4.82 9.17
C ARG A 152 -31.94 -6.31 8.79
N VAL A 153 -31.12 -7.17 9.40
CA VAL A 153 -31.14 -8.62 9.21
C VAL A 153 -31.34 -9.33 10.55
N THR A 154 -31.91 -10.52 10.53
CA THR A 154 -32.03 -11.42 11.68
C THR A 154 -31.55 -12.82 11.28
N ARG A 155 -32.41 -13.85 11.33
CA ARG A 155 -32.03 -15.24 11.01
C ARG A 155 -31.34 -15.40 9.65
N SER A 156 -31.69 -14.59 8.65
CA SER A 156 -31.09 -14.65 7.30
C SER A 156 -29.59 -14.39 7.29
N ILE A 157 -29.02 -13.82 8.37
CA ILE A 157 -27.56 -13.68 8.51
C ILE A 157 -26.87 -15.05 8.46
N ALA A 158 -27.49 -16.10 8.99
CA ALA A 158 -26.93 -17.44 8.94
C ALA A 158 -26.81 -17.96 7.49
N ALA A 159 -27.77 -17.67 6.62
CA ALA A 159 -27.70 -18.04 5.21
C ALA A 159 -26.54 -17.31 4.51
N LEU A 160 -26.30 -16.04 4.82
CA LEU A 160 -25.16 -15.27 4.30
C LEU A 160 -23.83 -15.88 4.76
N VAL A 161 -23.70 -16.19 6.04
CA VAL A 161 -22.47 -16.80 6.60
C VAL A 161 -22.26 -18.20 6.02
N GLN A 162 -23.29 -19.05 5.93
CA GLN A 162 -23.19 -20.38 5.30
C GLN A 162 -22.77 -20.31 3.84
N GLY A 163 -23.29 -19.34 3.07
CA GLY A 163 -22.88 -19.10 1.71
C GLY A 163 -21.38 -18.85 1.62
N ASN A 164 -20.86 -17.98 2.47
CA ASN A 164 -19.42 -17.68 2.53
C ASN A 164 -18.59 -18.92 2.96
N GLN A 165 -19.08 -19.74 3.92
CA GLN A 165 -18.35 -20.94 4.35
C GLN A 165 -18.19 -22.00 3.26
N ARG A 166 -19.16 -22.07 2.34
CA ARG A 166 -19.27 -23.17 1.37
C ARG A 166 -18.89 -22.78 -0.04
N PHE A 167 -18.68 -21.50 -0.29
CA PHE A 167 -18.46 -20.99 -1.65
C PHE A 167 -17.17 -21.52 -2.28
N GLU A 168 -16.06 -21.49 -1.54
CA GLU A 168 -14.78 -22.03 -2.00
C GLU A 168 -14.19 -23.02 -1.00
N PRO A 169 -13.89 -24.27 -1.44
CA PRO A 169 -13.20 -25.25 -0.61
C PRO A 169 -11.85 -24.73 -0.11
N GLY A 170 -11.51 -25.08 1.14
CA GLY A 170 -10.23 -24.69 1.76
C GLY A 170 -10.20 -23.27 2.34
N THR A 171 -11.26 -22.50 2.18
CA THR A 171 -11.40 -21.21 2.85
C THR A 171 -11.90 -21.43 4.29
N ARG A 172 -11.09 -21.10 5.29
CA ARG A 172 -11.37 -21.38 6.70
C ARG A 172 -11.90 -20.16 7.42
N ILE A 173 -13.24 -20.00 7.46
CA ILE A 173 -13.90 -19.04 8.35
C ILE A 173 -13.95 -19.70 9.73
N ALA A 174 -13.31 -19.08 10.73
CA ALA A 174 -13.16 -19.64 12.08
C ALA A 174 -13.97 -18.89 13.14
N GLY A 175 -14.55 -17.75 12.79
CA GLY A 175 -15.42 -16.97 13.67
C GLY A 175 -16.11 -15.84 12.93
N VAL A 176 -17.15 -15.30 13.57
CA VAL A 176 -17.94 -14.20 13.03
C VAL A 176 -17.89 -12.99 13.97
N ILE A 177 -17.79 -11.82 13.39
CA ILE A 177 -17.92 -10.53 14.09
C ILE A 177 -19.17 -9.84 13.52
N LEU A 178 -20.09 -9.48 14.40
CA LEU A 178 -21.31 -8.77 14.07
C LEU A 178 -21.08 -7.27 14.18
N ASN A 179 -21.35 -6.52 13.11
CA ASN A 179 -21.27 -5.06 13.12
C ASN A 179 -22.65 -4.43 12.94
N ASN A 180 -22.86 -3.24 13.46
CA ASN A 180 -24.13 -2.49 13.42
C ASN A 180 -25.31 -3.19 14.12
N VAL A 181 -25.04 -3.82 15.26
CA VAL A 181 -26.08 -4.49 16.04
C VAL A 181 -26.90 -3.46 16.81
N ALA A 182 -28.23 -3.53 16.70
CA ALA A 182 -29.12 -2.49 17.21
C ALA A 182 -29.34 -2.56 18.73
N ARG A 183 -29.49 -3.78 19.33
CA ARG A 183 -29.84 -4.00 20.74
C ARG A 183 -29.63 -5.47 21.13
N GLU A 184 -29.64 -5.76 22.43
CA GLU A 184 -29.39 -7.11 22.97
C GLU A 184 -30.31 -8.22 22.38
N ARG A 185 -31.62 -7.98 22.25
CA ARG A 185 -32.50 -8.98 21.63
C ARG A 185 -32.08 -9.29 20.20
N HIS A 186 -31.65 -8.30 19.46
CA HIS A 186 -31.15 -8.47 18.10
C HIS A 186 -29.83 -9.28 18.12
N GLN A 187 -28.89 -8.92 19.00
CA GLN A 187 -27.65 -9.67 19.21
C GLN A 187 -27.92 -11.14 19.49
N ARG A 188 -28.77 -11.45 20.48
CA ARG A 188 -29.09 -12.85 20.84
C ARG A 188 -29.63 -13.63 19.65
N MET A 189 -30.56 -13.06 18.88
CA MET A 189 -31.12 -13.73 17.70
C MET A 189 -30.06 -14.02 16.62
N LEU A 190 -29.17 -13.08 16.37
CA LEU A 190 -28.10 -13.22 15.37
C LEU A 190 -27.08 -14.29 15.83
N THR A 191 -26.61 -14.20 17.09
CA THR A 191 -25.65 -15.15 17.65
C THR A 191 -26.22 -16.58 17.62
N GLN A 192 -27.43 -16.79 18.14
CA GLN A 192 -28.08 -18.10 18.12
C GLN A 192 -28.27 -18.65 16.70
N ALA A 193 -28.59 -17.77 15.73
CA ALA A 193 -28.74 -18.21 14.34
C ALA A 193 -27.41 -18.67 13.73
N ILE A 194 -26.32 -17.94 13.99
CA ILE A 194 -24.99 -18.28 13.47
C ILE A 194 -24.47 -19.55 14.13
N GLU A 195 -24.49 -19.64 15.45
CA GLU A 195 -24.04 -20.81 16.18
C GLU A 195 -24.81 -22.07 15.78
N LYS A 196 -26.15 -21.96 15.72
CA LYS A 196 -27.02 -23.12 15.38
C LYS A 196 -26.87 -23.61 13.95
N TYR A 197 -26.77 -22.71 12.98
CA TYR A 197 -26.83 -23.08 11.56
C TYR A 197 -25.47 -23.09 10.86
N CYS A 198 -24.47 -22.38 11.39
CA CYS A 198 -23.14 -22.29 10.78
C CYS A 198 -22.08 -23.02 11.57
N ASP A 199 -22.34 -23.40 12.83
CA ASP A 199 -21.37 -24.02 13.75
C ASP A 199 -20.11 -23.15 13.90
N LEU A 200 -20.30 -21.84 14.00
CA LEU A 200 -19.24 -20.85 14.15
C LEU A 200 -19.46 -20.00 15.41
N PRO A 201 -18.41 -19.71 16.18
CA PRO A 201 -18.51 -18.78 17.29
C PRO A 201 -18.72 -17.33 16.79
N VAL A 202 -19.55 -16.56 17.50
CA VAL A 202 -19.58 -15.11 17.37
C VAL A 202 -18.61 -14.53 18.39
N VAL A 203 -17.44 -14.08 17.90
CA VAL A 203 -16.30 -13.64 18.73
C VAL A 203 -16.27 -12.15 18.98
N GLY A 204 -17.20 -11.39 18.39
CA GLY A 204 -17.30 -9.95 18.60
C GLY A 204 -18.62 -9.38 18.13
N VAL A 205 -19.08 -8.33 18.80
CA VAL A 205 -20.36 -7.66 18.48
C VAL A 205 -20.17 -6.16 18.64
N LEU A 206 -20.13 -5.42 17.54
CA LEU A 206 -20.12 -3.96 17.58
C LEU A 206 -21.54 -3.41 17.52
N PRO A 207 -21.91 -2.55 18.48
CA PRO A 207 -23.18 -1.84 18.42
C PRO A 207 -23.19 -0.84 17.25
N ARG A 208 -24.37 -0.41 16.85
CA ARG A 208 -24.49 0.72 15.95
C ARG A 208 -24.11 2.00 16.70
N ASP A 209 -22.95 2.55 16.36
CA ASP A 209 -22.38 3.74 16.98
C ASP A 209 -21.64 4.56 15.93
N ASP A 210 -22.08 5.80 15.72
CA ASP A 210 -21.49 6.71 14.74
C ASP A 210 -20.07 7.15 15.13
N SER A 211 -19.71 7.05 16.42
CA SER A 211 -18.35 7.34 16.90
C SER A 211 -17.29 6.33 16.41
N LEU A 212 -17.74 5.14 15.98
CA LEU A 212 -16.89 4.10 15.40
C LEU A 212 -16.65 4.28 13.89
N THR A 213 -17.23 5.32 13.31
CA THR A 213 -17.07 5.61 11.89
C THR A 213 -15.73 6.29 11.66
N ILE A 214 -14.85 5.64 10.90
CA ILE A 214 -13.62 6.28 10.42
C ILE A 214 -14.02 7.27 9.31
N PRO A 215 -13.58 8.55 9.39
CA PRO A 215 -13.94 9.55 8.40
C PRO A 215 -13.52 9.17 6.98
N ASP A 216 -14.40 9.37 6.01
CA ASP A 216 -14.14 9.12 4.59
C ASP A 216 -14.28 10.38 3.74
N ARG A 217 -13.70 10.34 2.55
CA ARG A 217 -13.85 11.30 1.45
C ARG A 217 -14.25 10.58 0.17
N HIS A 218 -14.31 11.34 -0.91
CA HIS A 218 -14.61 10.84 -2.26
C HIS A 218 -13.68 9.74 -2.79
N LEU A 219 -12.45 9.62 -2.25
CA LEU A 219 -11.46 8.57 -2.59
C LEU A 219 -11.29 7.48 -1.54
N GLY A 220 -12.13 7.45 -0.50
CA GLY A 220 -12.02 6.50 0.61
C GLY A 220 -11.82 7.20 1.95
N LEU A 221 -11.26 6.49 2.94
CA LEU A 221 -10.98 7.06 4.25
C LEU A 221 -9.97 8.21 4.16
N ILE A 222 -10.02 9.16 5.10
CA ILE A 222 -8.99 10.20 5.18
C ILE A 222 -7.72 9.57 5.77
N PRO A 223 -6.53 9.74 5.14
CA PRO A 223 -5.28 9.25 5.71
C PRO A 223 -5.03 9.82 7.10
N ARG A 224 -4.50 8.99 8.01
CA ARG A 224 -4.24 9.40 9.40
C ARG A 224 -3.34 10.63 9.53
N VAL A 225 -2.33 10.74 8.65
CA VAL A 225 -1.35 11.83 8.68
C VAL A 225 -1.91 13.21 8.33
N GLU A 226 -3.07 13.27 7.69
CA GLU A 226 -3.68 14.55 7.29
C GLU A 226 -4.40 15.28 8.42
N ASN A 227 -4.78 14.57 9.51
CA ASN A 227 -5.61 15.16 10.54
C ASN A 227 -5.23 14.70 11.95
N GLU A 228 -4.80 15.62 12.79
CA GLU A 228 -4.43 15.38 14.18
C GLU A 228 -5.64 15.01 15.07
N THR A 229 -6.87 15.26 14.60
CA THR A 229 -8.11 14.99 15.36
C THR A 229 -8.56 13.51 15.32
N HIS A 230 -7.81 12.61 14.68
CA HIS A 230 -8.24 11.20 14.51
C HIS A 230 -7.80 10.24 15.63
N VAL A 231 -7.01 10.68 16.58
CA VAL A 231 -6.68 9.88 17.79
C VAL A 231 -7.94 9.35 18.50
N PRO A 232 -9.04 10.13 18.60
CA PRO A 232 -10.30 9.64 19.20
C PRO A 232 -10.91 8.42 18.47
N ALA A 233 -10.81 8.33 17.13
CA ALA A 233 -11.41 7.23 16.39
C ALA A 233 -10.69 5.88 16.66
N ILE A 234 -9.35 5.88 16.75
CA ILE A 234 -8.59 4.68 17.12
C ILE A 234 -8.90 4.27 18.56
N ALA A 235 -8.99 5.26 19.47
CA ALA A 235 -9.36 4.99 20.86
C ALA A 235 -10.77 4.42 20.98
N ALA A 236 -11.75 4.99 20.27
CA ALA A 236 -13.12 4.49 20.24
C ALA A 236 -13.18 3.05 19.67
N ALA A 237 -12.49 2.76 18.58
CA ALA A 237 -12.42 1.41 18.01
C ALA A 237 -11.77 0.42 18.99
N ARG A 238 -10.66 0.82 19.64
CA ARG A 238 -10.00 0.02 20.70
C ARG A 238 -10.96 -0.30 21.84
N ASP A 239 -11.62 0.72 22.38
CA ASP A 239 -12.48 0.59 23.55
C ASP A 239 -13.72 -0.25 23.23
N ALA A 240 -14.27 -0.11 22.03
CA ALA A 240 -15.37 -0.95 21.56
C ALA A 240 -14.96 -2.42 21.40
N VAL A 241 -13.79 -2.69 20.85
CA VAL A 241 -13.26 -4.05 20.75
C VAL A 241 -12.97 -4.63 22.13
N LEU A 242 -12.38 -3.85 23.04
CA LEU A 242 -12.12 -4.28 24.41
C LEU A 242 -13.40 -4.64 25.18
N ALA A 243 -14.48 -3.87 24.96
CA ALA A 243 -15.74 -4.06 25.67
C ALA A 243 -16.61 -5.20 25.11
N HIS A 244 -16.48 -5.52 23.81
CA HIS A 244 -17.48 -6.33 23.09
C HIS A 244 -16.90 -7.57 22.38
N PHE A 245 -15.59 -7.84 22.49
CA PHE A 245 -14.97 -8.98 21.81
C PHE A 245 -14.42 -9.99 22.80
N ASP A 246 -14.55 -11.26 22.47
CA ASP A 246 -13.86 -12.36 23.14
C ASP A 246 -12.42 -12.47 22.63
N LEU A 247 -11.54 -11.66 23.22
CA LEU A 247 -10.15 -11.55 22.78
C LEU A 247 -9.36 -12.85 23.01
N GLU A 248 -9.70 -13.62 24.06
CA GLU A 248 -9.03 -14.89 24.34
C GLU A 248 -9.37 -15.92 23.24
N ARG A 249 -10.63 -16.01 22.87
CA ARG A 249 -11.06 -16.87 21.76
C ARG A 249 -10.46 -16.46 20.42
N ILE A 250 -10.33 -15.15 20.17
CA ILE A 250 -9.68 -14.62 18.97
C ILE A 250 -8.19 -15.03 18.93
N LEU A 251 -7.48 -14.94 20.05
CA LEU A 251 -6.09 -15.37 20.16
C LEU A 251 -5.93 -16.89 19.99
N GLU A 252 -6.84 -17.68 20.55
CA GLU A 252 -6.88 -19.13 20.32
C GLU A 252 -7.03 -19.45 18.82
N ILE A 253 -8.01 -18.84 18.14
CA ILE A 253 -8.22 -19.02 16.70
C ILE A 253 -6.96 -18.64 15.92
N ALA A 254 -6.29 -17.54 16.28
CA ALA A 254 -5.04 -17.13 15.63
C ALA A 254 -3.91 -18.14 15.84
N GLY A 255 -3.84 -18.76 17.01
CA GLY A 255 -2.81 -19.73 17.42
C GLY A 255 -3.04 -21.16 16.93
N GLU A 256 -4.25 -21.54 16.53
CA GLU A 256 -4.59 -22.90 16.07
C GLU A 256 -3.71 -23.42 14.92
N GLN A 257 -3.01 -22.52 14.20
CA GLN A 257 -2.06 -22.85 13.13
C GLN A 257 -0.61 -22.94 13.61
N GLY A 258 -0.29 -22.37 14.77
CA GLY A 258 1.06 -22.38 15.38
C GLY A 258 1.41 -23.71 16.03
N GLY A 259 0.87 -24.82 15.58
CA GLY A 259 1.11 -26.15 16.12
C GLY A 259 2.59 -26.48 16.23
N ARG A 260 3.07 -26.55 17.47
CA ARG A 260 4.37 -27.08 17.95
C ARG A 260 5.59 -26.17 17.68
N GLY A 261 5.80 -25.21 18.53
CA GLY A 261 7.05 -24.41 18.56
C GLY A 261 7.05 -23.21 19.51
N ALA A 262 6.13 -23.12 20.45
CA ALA A 262 6.22 -22.15 21.55
C ALA A 262 7.24 -22.62 22.60
N GLY A 263 8.49 -22.75 22.19
CA GLY A 263 9.60 -23.10 23.05
C GLY A 263 10.85 -22.42 22.55
N GLU A 264 11.35 -21.49 23.36
CA GLU A 264 12.56 -20.70 23.20
C GLU A 264 12.44 -19.39 22.40
N ARG A 265 12.16 -18.33 23.15
CA ARG A 265 12.44 -16.94 22.72
C ARG A 265 13.93 -16.83 22.43
N ARG A 266 14.33 -16.87 21.15
CA ARG A 266 15.65 -16.38 20.75
C ARG A 266 15.62 -14.85 20.83
N ARG A 267 16.37 -14.33 21.79
CA ARG A 267 16.67 -12.90 21.93
C ARG A 267 17.32 -12.38 20.64
N ALA A 268 16.99 -11.14 20.32
CA ALA A 268 17.61 -10.34 19.27
C ALA A 268 19.14 -10.56 19.21
N GLY A 269 19.64 -10.95 18.05
CA GLY A 269 21.07 -11.17 17.85
C GLY A 269 21.51 -11.32 16.40
N ASP A 270 20.61 -11.61 15.48
CA ASP A 270 20.97 -11.71 14.06
C ASP A 270 20.53 -10.44 13.31
N GLN A 271 21.22 -9.33 13.56
CA GLN A 271 21.34 -8.29 12.54
C GLN A 271 21.96 -8.97 11.32
N LEU A 272 21.27 -8.95 10.19
CA LEU A 272 21.93 -9.24 8.91
C LEU A 272 23.18 -8.36 8.84
N PRO A 273 24.34 -8.89 8.45
CA PRO A 273 25.51 -8.07 8.28
C PRO A 273 25.11 -6.98 7.27
N ILE A 274 25.11 -5.73 7.72
CA ILE A 274 25.26 -4.59 6.84
C ILE A 274 26.62 -4.84 6.23
N SER A 275 26.64 -5.35 4.98
CA SER A 275 27.89 -5.45 4.24
C SER A 275 28.52 -4.06 4.30
N ASN A 276 29.73 -3.99 4.79
CA ASN A 276 30.56 -2.78 4.72
C ASN A 276 30.63 -2.37 3.25
N LEU A 277 29.70 -1.54 2.81
CA LEU A 277 29.73 -0.87 1.53
C LEU A 277 30.68 0.31 1.70
N GLU A 278 31.95 0.09 1.37
CA GLU A 278 32.96 1.16 1.22
C GLU A 278 32.70 2.06 0.00
N SER A 279 31.49 2.05 -0.56
CA SER A 279 31.10 2.91 -1.68
C SER A 279 30.32 4.11 -1.17
N PRO A 280 30.47 5.30 -1.76
CA PRO A 280 29.72 6.48 -1.35
C PRO A 280 28.23 6.17 -1.40
N ILE A 281 27.57 6.38 -0.26
CA ILE A 281 26.13 6.20 -0.11
C ILE A 281 25.45 7.31 -0.91
N SER A 282 24.58 6.94 -1.87
CA SER A 282 23.78 7.94 -2.58
C SER A 282 22.71 8.48 -1.66
N LYS A 283 22.59 9.80 -1.62
CA LYS A 283 21.56 10.50 -0.85
C LYS A 283 20.31 10.68 -1.68
N ILE A 284 19.24 9.99 -1.32
CA ILE A 284 17.95 10.15 -1.98
C ILE A 284 17.03 10.97 -1.10
N GLY A 285 16.66 12.16 -1.58
CA GLY A 285 15.59 12.96 -0.99
C GLY A 285 14.25 12.23 -1.17
N VAL A 286 13.45 12.18 -0.12
CA VAL A 286 12.09 11.62 -0.16
C VAL A 286 11.15 12.67 0.37
N ILE A 287 10.28 13.22 -0.48
CA ILE A 287 9.25 14.15 0.01
C ILE A 287 8.23 13.35 0.79
N ARG A 288 8.14 13.61 2.09
CA ARG A 288 7.24 12.86 2.98
C ARG A 288 6.63 13.75 4.04
N ASP A 289 5.38 14.10 3.85
CA ASP A 289 4.60 14.98 4.71
C ASP A 289 3.10 14.67 4.60
N ARG A 290 2.23 15.60 4.99
CA ARG A 290 0.77 15.44 4.91
C ARG A 290 0.24 15.41 3.48
N ALA A 291 0.92 16.08 2.54
CA ALA A 291 0.53 16.11 1.14
C ALA A 291 1.03 14.87 0.38
N PHE A 292 2.16 14.28 0.80
CA PHE A 292 2.82 13.14 0.16
C PHE A 292 3.10 12.04 1.18
N SER A 293 2.13 11.18 1.38
CA SER A 293 2.19 10.12 2.40
C SER A 293 2.09 8.69 1.84
N PHE A 294 1.93 8.54 0.53
CA PHE A 294 1.70 7.24 -0.11
C PHE A 294 3.01 6.60 -0.52
N TYR A 295 3.57 5.82 0.40
CA TYR A 295 4.79 5.05 0.23
C TYR A 295 4.61 3.64 0.77
N TYR A 296 4.95 2.65 -0.02
CA TYR A 296 5.13 1.30 0.50
C TYR A 296 6.40 1.28 1.36
N PRO A 297 6.36 0.73 2.59
CA PRO A 297 7.57 0.54 3.39
C PRO A 297 8.65 -0.22 2.61
N GLU A 298 8.24 -1.21 1.81
CA GLU A 298 9.13 -2.02 0.98
C GLU A 298 9.88 -1.20 -0.08
N ASN A 299 9.28 -0.13 -0.62
CA ASN A 299 9.95 0.75 -1.57
C ASN A 299 11.11 1.50 -0.90
N LEU A 300 10.86 2.04 0.29
CA LEU A 300 11.91 2.74 1.06
C LEU A 300 13.01 1.78 1.52
N GLU A 301 12.63 0.59 1.99
CA GLU A 301 13.58 -0.48 2.37
C GLU A 301 14.41 -0.97 1.17
N ALA A 302 13.81 -1.06 -0.02
CA ALA A 302 14.51 -1.46 -1.23
C ALA A 302 15.56 -0.43 -1.67
N LEU A 303 15.25 0.86 -1.57
CA LEU A 303 16.23 1.94 -1.82
C LEU A 303 17.40 1.86 -0.84
N GLN A 304 17.13 1.69 0.45
CA GLN A 304 18.18 1.51 1.46
C GLN A 304 18.99 0.24 1.20
N GLY A 305 18.32 -0.87 0.86
CA GLY A 305 18.99 -2.13 0.49
C GLY A 305 19.85 -2.03 -0.76
N ALA A 306 19.55 -1.11 -1.68
CA ALA A 306 20.35 -0.80 -2.85
C ALA A 306 21.51 0.17 -2.56
N GLY A 307 21.67 0.64 -1.32
CA GLY A 307 22.76 1.50 -0.85
C GLY A 307 22.41 3.00 -0.84
N ALA A 308 21.15 3.35 -0.69
CA ALA A 308 20.72 4.73 -0.51
C ALA A 308 20.65 5.13 0.97
N GLU A 309 21.07 6.34 1.28
CA GLU A 309 20.68 7.09 2.46
C GLU A 309 19.41 7.89 2.13
N LEU A 310 18.35 7.73 2.90
CA LEU A 310 17.09 8.44 2.68
C LEU A 310 17.07 9.72 3.51
N ILE A 311 16.89 10.85 2.85
CA ILE A 311 16.74 12.17 3.47
C ILE A 311 15.30 12.64 3.27
N PHE A 312 14.52 12.67 4.35
CA PHE A 312 13.13 13.09 4.28
C PHE A 312 13.02 14.61 4.22
N VAL A 313 12.15 15.10 3.34
CA VAL A 313 11.87 16.51 3.09
C VAL A 313 10.38 16.76 3.30
N ASP A 314 10.04 17.73 4.14
CA ASP A 314 8.65 18.20 4.35
C ASP A 314 8.36 19.35 3.37
N SER A 315 7.65 19.09 2.28
CA SER A 315 7.35 20.08 1.25
C SER A 315 6.45 21.23 1.72
N LEU A 316 5.79 21.06 2.86
CA LEU A 316 4.91 22.07 3.45
C LEU A 316 5.68 23.02 4.41
N ARG A 317 6.87 22.61 4.89
CA ARG A 317 7.59 23.32 5.96
C ARG A 317 9.05 23.64 5.63
N ASP A 318 9.76 22.71 4.96
CA ASP A 318 11.18 22.91 4.65
C ASP A 318 11.34 23.96 3.56
N ALA A 319 12.13 25.00 3.85
CA ALA A 319 12.34 26.10 2.91
C ALA A 319 13.34 25.75 1.80
N HIS A 320 14.20 24.75 2.00
CA HIS A 320 15.30 24.41 1.11
C HIS A 320 15.39 22.92 0.81
N LEU A 321 15.82 22.60 -0.42
CA LEU A 321 16.15 21.25 -0.81
C LEU A 321 17.53 20.89 -0.23
N PRO A 322 17.65 19.83 0.58
CA PRO A 322 18.95 19.39 1.07
C PRO A 322 19.86 18.92 -0.08
N THR A 323 21.16 18.79 0.19
CA THR A 323 22.10 18.20 -0.78
C THR A 323 21.77 16.71 -0.96
N ILE A 324 21.28 16.35 -2.13
CA ILE A 324 20.85 15.02 -2.53
C ILE A 324 21.32 14.67 -3.93
N ASP A 325 21.43 13.38 -4.22
CA ASP A 325 21.84 12.84 -5.51
C ASP A 325 20.65 12.44 -6.40
N ALA A 326 19.46 12.24 -5.80
CA ALA A 326 18.19 12.00 -6.49
C ALA A 326 17.00 12.37 -5.59
N LEU A 327 15.81 12.51 -6.18
CA LEU A 327 14.58 12.85 -5.47
C LEU A 327 13.46 11.85 -5.79
N TYR A 328 12.86 11.25 -4.74
CA TYR A 328 11.65 10.42 -4.84
C TYR A 328 10.44 11.18 -4.28
N ILE A 329 9.41 11.35 -5.10
CA ILE A 329 8.15 11.98 -4.72
C ILE A 329 7.03 10.95 -4.89
N GLY A 330 6.56 10.40 -3.80
CA GLY A 330 5.44 9.45 -3.81
C GLY A 330 4.09 10.09 -4.06
N GLY A 331 3.05 9.31 -3.91
CA GLY A 331 1.69 9.81 -4.02
C GLY A 331 1.17 10.50 -2.76
N GLY A 332 -0.06 10.97 -2.87
CA GLY A 332 -0.76 11.70 -1.81
C GLY A 332 -1.86 12.56 -2.37
N PHE A 333 -2.22 13.59 -1.64
CA PHE A 333 -3.28 14.54 -1.99
C PHE A 333 -2.77 15.99 -2.09
N PRO A 334 -1.87 16.32 -3.03
CA PRO A 334 -1.35 17.67 -3.17
C PRO A 334 -2.45 18.70 -3.46
N GLU A 335 -3.57 18.28 -4.07
CA GLU A 335 -4.72 19.14 -4.32
C GLU A 335 -5.44 19.59 -3.03
N VAL A 336 -5.28 18.89 -1.94
CA VAL A 336 -5.82 19.30 -0.62
C VAL A 336 -4.94 20.37 0.03
N PHE A 337 -3.63 20.28 -0.19
CA PHE A 337 -2.60 21.13 0.40
C PHE A 337 -2.02 22.15 -0.59
N TRP A 338 -2.73 22.41 -1.70
CA TRP A 338 -2.19 23.23 -2.78
C TRP A 338 -1.78 24.66 -2.34
N ARG A 339 -2.46 25.23 -1.32
CA ARG A 339 -2.15 26.58 -0.83
C ARG A 339 -0.81 26.63 -0.12
N GLU A 340 -0.57 25.64 0.75
CA GLU A 340 0.70 25.49 1.48
C GLU A 340 1.83 25.15 0.51
N LEU A 341 1.61 24.24 -0.43
CA LEU A 341 2.59 23.90 -1.47
C LEU A 341 2.93 25.10 -2.34
N GLN A 342 1.93 25.88 -2.79
CA GLN A 342 2.13 27.10 -3.56
C GLN A 342 2.91 28.14 -2.77
N ALA A 343 2.63 28.30 -1.49
CA ALA A 343 3.28 29.30 -0.63
C ALA A 343 4.77 28.99 -0.39
N ASN A 344 5.18 27.72 -0.48
CA ASN A 344 6.59 27.34 -0.35
C ASN A 344 7.37 27.54 -1.65
N VAL A 345 7.52 28.82 -2.04
CA VAL A 345 8.16 29.23 -3.30
C VAL A 345 9.62 28.81 -3.35
N SER A 346 10.36 28.93 -2.23
CA SER A 346 11.79 28.62 -2.18
C SER A 346 12.06 27.18 -2.56
N LEU A 347 11.40 26.22 -1.91
CA LEU A 347 11.60 24.80 -2.19
C LEU A 347 11.18 24.43 -3.62
N ARG A 348 10.03 24.98 -4.12
CA ARG A 348 9.58 24.74 -5.49
C ARG A 348 10.60 25.21 -6.54
N VAL A 349 11.18 26.39 -6.33
CA VAL A 349 12.21 26.96 -7.23
C VAL A 349 13.47 26.10 -7.21
N GLU A 350 13.92 25.67 -6.02
CA GLU A 350 15.11 24.84 -5.87
C GLU A 350 14.93 23.45 -6.48
N ILE A 351 13.77 22.80 -6.29
CA ILE A 351 13.45 21.51 -6.97
C ILE A 351 13.48 21.70 -8.48
N ARG A 352 12.83 22.75 -9.01
CA ARG A 352 12.86 23.03 -10.44
C ARG A 352 14.28 23.25 -10.96
N ALA A 353 15.07 24.06 -10.28
CA ALA A 353 16.46 24.32 -10.65
C ALA A 353 17.32 23.04 -10.61
N ALA A 354 17.13 22.18 -9.61
CA ALA A 354 17.83 20.91 -9.51
C ALA A 354 17.48 19.97 -10.69
N ILE A 355 16.20 19.89 -11.06
CA ILE A 355 15.74 19.13 -12.25
C ILE A 355 16.37 19.70 -13.53
N GLU A 356 16.37 21.02 -13.68
CA GLU A 356 16.98 21.67 -14.84
C GLU A 356 18.50 21.41 -14.91
N ASN A 357 19.15 21.21 -13.78
CA ASN A 357 20.56 20.84 -13.67
C ASN A 357 20.82 19.32 -13.76
N GLY A 358 19.77 18.51 -14.01
CA GLY A 358 19.92 17.08 -14.28
C GLY A 358 19.69 16.17 -13.08
N LEU A 359 19.18 16.65 -11.93
CA LEU A 359 18.84 15.80 -10.78
C LEU A 359 17.90 14.66 -11.23
N PRO A 360 18.24 13.38 -10.98
CA PRO A 360 17.32 12.27 -11.19
C PRO A 360 16.10 12.36 -10.28
N VAL A 361 14.90 12.25 -10.85
CA VAL A 361 13.64 12.28 -10.09
C VAL A 361 12.73 11.16 -10.50
N TYR A 362 12.20 10.44 -9.52
CA TYR A 362 11.10 9.50 -9.69
C TYR A 362 9.87 10.02 -8.96
N ALA A 363 8.74 10.14 -9.67
CA ALA A 363 7.53 10.71 -9.10
C ALA A 363 6.29 9.87 -9.44
N GLU A 364 5.44 9.61 -8.44
CA GLU A 364 4.22 8.82 -8.58
C GLU A 364 2.98 9.65 -8.24
N CYS A 365 1.94 9.61 -9.08
CA CYS A 365 0.60 10.14 -8.86
C CYS A 365 0.62 11.61 -8.33
N GLY A 366 0.46 11.80 -7.02
CA GLY A 366 0.57 13.13 -6.40
C GLY A 366 1.91 13.82 -6.67
N GLY A 367 3.00 13.05 -6.74
CA GLY A 367 4.33 13.56 -7.09
C GLY A 367 4.41 14.08 -8.53
N LEU A 368 3.78 13.39 -9.49
CA LEU A 368 3.61 13.88 -10.85
C LEU A 368 2.83 15.21 -10.84
N MET A 369 1.73 15.27 -10.07
CA MET A 369 0.90 16.48 -9.97
C MET A 369 1.70 17.68 -9.40
N TYR A 370 2.57 17.43 -8.41
CA TYR A 370 3.41 18.47 -7.82
C TYR A 370 4.50 18.99 -8.76
N LEU A 371 5.04 18.12 -9.63
CA LEU A 371 6.02 18.54 -10.65
C LEU A 371 5.42 19.33 -11.82
N ALA A 372 4.11 19.27 -12.02
CA ALA A 372 3.38 20.04 -13.03
C ALA A 372 3.47 21.57 -12.78
N ARG A 373 2.99 22.38 -13.73
CA ARG A 373 2.93 23.82 -13.57
C ARG A 373 1.91 24.26 -12.54
N SER A 374 0.75 23.59 -12.53
CA SER A 374 -0.34 23.96 -11.63
C SER A 374 -1.31 22.81 -11.41
N ILE A 375 -2.09 22.92 -10.31
CA ILE A 375 -3.28 22.12 -10.04
C ILE A 375 -4.49 23.05 -10.07
N THR A 376 -5.51 22.69 -10.84
CA THR A 376 -6.79 23.41 -10.91
C THR A 376 -7.91 22.54 -10.35
N TRP A 377 -8.68 23.07 -9.38
CA TRP A 377 -9.85 22.43 -8.80
C TRP A 377 -11.04 23.40 -8.79
N GLY A 378 -12.01 23.19 -9.67
CA GLY A 378 -13.08 24.15 -9.91
C GLY A 378 -12.51 25.46 -10.44
N ASP A 379 -12.84 26.57 -9.76
CA ASP A 379 -12.34 27.91 -10.10
C ASP A 379 -11.00 28.26 -9.44
N GLN A 380 -10.42 27.35 -8.64
CA GLN A 380 -9.17 27.58 -7.93
C GLN A 380 -8.00 26.97 -8.68
N ARG A 381 -6.90 27.71 -8.78
CA ARG A 381 -5.66 27.26 -9.40
C ARG A 381 -4.50 27.55 -8.46
N GLY A 382 -3.69 26.52 -8.20
CA GLY A 382 -2.46 26.63 -7.42
C GLY A 382 -1.24 26.35 -8.28
N GLU A 383 -0.21 27.18 -8.15
CA GLU A 383 1.09 26.95 -8.79
C GLU A 383 1.83 25.82 -8.08
N MET A 384 2.46 24.93 -8.85
CA MET A 384 3.29 23.84 -8.38
C MET A 384 4.76 24.06 -8.77
N VAL A 385 5.59 23.04 -8.76
CA VAL A 385 7.04 23.13 -9.07
C VAL A 385 7.27 23.70 -10.49
N GLY A 386 6.44 23.32 -11.45
CA GLY A 386 6.54 23.80 -12.83
C GLY A 386 7.74 23.26 -13.61
N ALA A 387 8.29 22.13 -13.20
CA ALA A 387 9.36 21.44 -13.92
C ALA A 387 8.81 20.69 -15.13
N LEU A 388 7.60 20.14 -15.04
CA LEU A 388 6.92 19.49 -16.15
C LEU A 388 5.97 20.48 -16.84
N PRO A 389 6.01 20.61 -18.17
CA PRO A 389 5.24 21.57 -18.94
C PRO A 389 3.79 21.13 -19.18
N CYS A 390 3.13 20.68 -18.15
CA CYS A 390 1.73 20.25 -18.14
C CYS A 390 0.98 20.88 -16.98
N ASP A 391 -0.34 20.88 -17.03
CA ASP A 391 -1.23 21.34 -15.98
C ASP A 391 -2.11 20.17 -15.50
N VAL A 392 -2.46 20.17 -14.23
CA VAL A 392 -3.34 19.19 -13.62
C VAL A 392 -4.73 19.77 -13.43
N VAL A 393 -5.76 19.04 -13.84
CA VAL A 393 -7.15 19.41 -13.63
C VAL A 393 -7.84 18.35 -12.78
N MET A 394 -8.32 18.74 -11.60
CA MET A 394 -9.10 17.86 -10.74
C MET A 394 -10.51 17.66 -11.30
N THR A 395 -11.04 16.46 -11.14
CA THR A 395 -12.35 16.06 -11.62
C THR A 395 -13.23 15.54 -10.49
N GLY A 396 -14.54 15.63 -10.65
CA GLY A 396 -15.50 15.13 -9.66
C GLY A 396 -15.69 13.60 -9.67
N LYS A 397 -15.01 12.89 -10.58
CA LYS A 397 -15.10 11.42 -10.71
C LYS A 397 -13.71 10.83 -10.85
N PRO A 398 -13.48 9.59 -10.38
CA PRO A 398 -12.23 8.88 -10.62
C PRO A 398 -11.89 8.83 -12.12
N GLN A 399 -10.64 9.13 -12.46
CA GLN A 399 -10.11 9.01 -13.80
C GLN A 399 -9.36 7.70 -13.96
N GLY A 400 -8.48 7.36 -13.03
CA GLY A 400 -7.84 6.07 -12.91
C GLY A 400 -8.17 5.43 -11.57
N HIS A 401 -8.53 4.14 -11.58
CA HIS A 401 -8.87 3.40 -10.37
C HIS A 401 -8.67 1.90 -10.57
N GLY A 402 -7.68 1.35 -9.89
CA GLY A 402 -7.38 -0.09 -9.90
C GLY A 402 -6.00 -0.44 -10.43
N TYR A 403 -5.83 -1.67 -10.84
CA TYR A 403 -4.55 -2.16 -11.34
C TYR A 403 -4.24 -1.65 -12.75
N VAL A 404 -2.95 -1.35 -12.97
CA VAL A 404 -2.43 -0.97 -14.28
C VAL A 404 -1.39 -1.97 -14.76
N GLU A 405 -1.36 -2.21 -16.06
CA GLU A 405 -0.29 -2.92 -16.76
C GLU A 405 0.33 -1.98 -17.79
N LEU A 406 1.64 -1.86 -17.72
CA LEU A 406 2.43 -0.93 -18.50
C LEU A 406 3.48 -1.69 -19.30
N GLU A 407 3.73 -1.24 -20.52
CA GLU A 407 4.87 -1.66 -21.32
C GLU A 407 5.80 -0.45 -21.54
N VAL A 408 7.08 -0.64 -21.29
CA VAL A 408 8.09 0.42 -21.55
C VAL A 408 8.29 0.55 -23.04
N VAL A 409 7.76 1.64 -23.63
CA VAL A 409 7.80 1.92 -25.07
C VAL A 409 8.78 3.02 -25.46
N GLY A 410 9.10 3.92 -24.51
CA GLY A 410 10.00 5.05 -24.70
C GLY A 410 11.27 4.95 -23.85
N GLU A 411 12.28 5.72 -24.25
CA GLU A 411 13.48 5.90 -23.43
C GLU A 411 13.13 6.55 -22.10
N ASN A 412 13.71 6.06 -21.02
CA ASN A 412 13.51 6.57 -19.68
C ASN A 412 14.72 6.24 -18.79
N PRO A 413 14.89 6.89 -17.64
CA PRO A 413 16.07 6.73 -16.83
C PRO A 413 16.18 5.40 -16.05
N LEU A 414 15.11 4.59 -15.97
CA LEU A 414 15.03 3.49 -15.01
C LEU A 414 14.82 2.10 -15.63
N PHE A 415 14.07 1.99 -16.72
CA PHE A 415 13.63 0.69 -17.22
C PHE A 415 14.04 0.46 -18.68
N ALA A 416 14.38 -0.77 -19.00
CA ALA A 416 14.69 -1.18 -20.36
C ALA A 416 13.42 -1.19 -21.23
N ARG A 417 13.52 -0.78 -22.49
CA ARG A 417 12.43 -0.85 -23.46
C ARG A 417 11.90 -2.28 -23.61
N GLY A 418 10.60 -2.44 -23.67
CA GLY A 418 9.91 -3.73 -23.72
C GLY A 418 9.68 -4.37 -22.34
N ALA A 419 10.17 -3.79 -21.25
CA ALA A 419 9.85 -4.26 -19.90
C ALA A 419 8.34 -4.11 -19.64
N LYS A 420 7.76 -5.09 -18.95
CA LYS A 420 6.35 -5.08 -18.54
C LYS A 420 6.27 -4.86 -17.04
N LEU A 421 5.53 -3.86 -16.64
CA LEU A 421 5.38 -3.46 -15.25
C LEU A 421 3.92 -3.62 -14.83
N ARG A 422 3.72 -3.99 -13.57
CA ARG A 422 2.42 -3.99 -12.92
C ARG A 422 2.43 -2.99 -11.78
N GLY A 423 1.39 -2.19 -11.71
CA GLY A 423 1.19 -1.22 -10.67
C GLY A 423 -0.30 -1.02 -10.39
N HIS A 424 -0.59 0.06 -9.74
CA HIS A 424 -1.97 0.53 -9.58
C HIS A 424 -2.03 2.03 -9.74
N GLU A 425 -3.22 2.54 -10.00
CA GLU A 425 -3.51 3.96 -10.09
C GLU A 425 -4.77 4.29 -9.31
N PHE A 426 -4.78 5.44 -8.68
CA PHE A 426 -5.94 5.90 -7.92
C PHE A 426 -5.98 7.44 -7.90
N HIS A 427 -6.59 8.06 -8.93
CA HIS A 427 -6.59 9.51 -9.07
C HIS A 427 -7.90 10.07 -9.63
N ASN A 428 -8.27 11.26 -9.14
CA ASN A 428 -9.40 12.06 -9.62
C ASN A 428 -8.92 13.25 -10.45
N SER A 429 -7.77 13.13 -11.09
CA SER A 429 -7.20 14.20 -11.91
C SER A 429 -6.89 13.73 -13.31
N ARG A 430 -6.78 14.68 -14.22
CA ARG A 430 -6.27 14.48 -15.57
C ARG A 430 -5.13 15.46 -15.83
N ILE A 431 -4.20 15.06 -16.67
CA ILE A 431 -3.13 15.94 -17.14
C ILE A 431 -3.59 16.62 -18.44
N ASP A 432 -3.46 17.94 -18.48
CA ASP A 432 -3.56 18.70 -19.71
C ASP A 432 -2.18 18.74 -20.38
N LEU A 433 -2.08 18.00 -21.48
CA LEU A 433 -0.86 17.89 -22.30
C LEU A 433 -0.83 18.91 -23.44
N THR A 434 -1.65 19.97 -23.39
CA THR A 434 -1.66 21.01 -24.39
C THR A 434 -0.29 21.67 -24.49
N GLY A 435 0.31 21.60 -25.68
CA GLY A 435 1.68 22.11 -25.89
C GLY A 435 2.80 21.14 -25.55
N PHE A 436 2.49 19.95 -25.01
CA PHE A 436 3.49 18.95 -24.64
C PHE A 436 4.42 18.58 -25.83
N ALA A 437 3.85 18.38 -27.03
CA ALA A 437 4.61 18.03 -28.22
C ALA A 437 5.59 19.12 -28.69
N ASN A 438 5.44 20.35 -28.21
CA ASN A 438 6.27 21.48 -28.63
C ASN A 438 7.49 21.72 -27.74
N VAL A 439 7.65 20.91 -26.66
CA VAL A 439 8.77 21.04 -25.73
C VAL A 439 9.83 19.99 -26.05
N SER A 440 11.03 20.47 -26.38
CA SER A 440 12.17 19.59 -26.66
C SER A 440 12.57 18.79 -25.42
N GLY A 441 12.90 17.52 -25.61
CA GLY A 441 13.35 16.63 -24.53
C GLY A 441 12.23 16.03 -23.67
N LEU A 442 10.96 16.23 -24.05
CA LEU A 442 9.85 15.50 -23.44
C LEU A 442 9.61 14.17 -24.15
N GLY A 443 9.34 13.15 -23.34
CA GLY A 443 8.98 11.81 -23.81
C GLY A 443 7.90 11.16 -22.97
N ILE A 444 7.43 10.02 -23.45
CA ILE A 444 6.50 9.12 -22.74
C ILE A 444 7.18 7.77 -22.59
N ALA A 445 7.28 7.29 -21.37
CA ALA A 445 7.93 6.02 -21.05
C ALA A 445 7.04 4.81 -21.33
N TYR A 446 5.75 4.91 -21.05
CA TYR A 446 4.88 3.75 -20.93
C TYR A 446 3.72 3.78 -21.94
N GLY A 447 3.47 2.67 -22.61
CA GLY A 447 2.18 2.29 -23.16
C GLY A 447 1.33 1.62 -22.09
N VAL A 448 0.08 2.01 -21.96
CA VAL A 448 -0.88 1.42 -21.02
C VAL A 448 -1.62 0.30 -21.73
N THR A 449 -1.39 -0.95 -21.29
CA THR A 449 -2.12 -2.12 -21.82
C THR A 449 -3.37 -2.42 -21.00
N ARG A 450 -3.39 -1.97 -19.75
CA ARG A 450 -4.53 -1.98 -18.84
C ARG A 450 -4.47 -0.77 -17.92
N GLY A 451 -5.61 -0.16 -17.59
CA GLY A 451 -5.71 1.03 -16.77
C GLY A 451 -5.97 2.29 -17.56
N ARG A 452 -5.67 3.44 -16.99
CA ARG A 452 -5.92 4.76 -17.57
C ARG A 452 -4.62 5.52 -17.87
N GLY A 453 -3.72 5.62 -16.87
CA GLY A 453 -2.56 6.50 -16.96
C GLY A 453 -2.94 7.95 -17.26
N LEU A 454 -2.19 8.61 -18.13
CA LEU A 454 -2.42 10.01 -18.50
C LEU A 454 -3.69 10.19 -19.37
N ASP A 455 -3.95 9.28 -20.30
CA ASP A 455 -4.99 9.46 -21.34
C ASP A 455 -5.70 8.16 -21.78
N GLY A 456 -5.45 7.05 -21.14
CA GLY A 456 -6.00 5.72 -21.48
C GLY A 456 -5.13 4.90 -22.42
N GLN A 457 -4.01 5.45 -22.90
CA GLN A 457 -3.06 4.77 -23.78
C GLN A 457 -1.61 4.91 -23.32
N ARG A 458 -1.29 5.98 -22.59
CA ARG A 458 0.06 6.38 -22.24
C ARG A 458 0.18 6.74 -20.77
N ASP A 459 1.38 6.51 -20.21
CA ASP A 459 1.77 6.99 -18.89
C ASP A 459 3.29 7.24 -18.85
N GLY A 460 3.77 7.84 -17.75
CA GLY A 460 5.19 8.07 -17.54
C GLY A 460 5.75 9.20 -18.38
N ILE A 461 5.61 10.44 -17.91
CA ILE A 461 6.25 11.62 -18.50
C ILE A 461 7.75 11.54 -18.20
N VAL A 462 8.56 11.67 -19.26
CA VAL A 462 10.02 11.75 -19.18
C VAL A 462 10.44 13.16 -19.55
N TYR A 463 11.23 13.79 -18.69
CA TYR A 463 11.87 15.07 -18.96
C TYR A 463 13.25 15.08 -18.32
N LYS A 464 14.31 15.20 -19.13
CA LYS A 464 15.69 15.06 -18.65
C LYS A 464 15.86 13.73 -17.86
N ASN A 465 16.18 13.80 -16.56
CA ASN A 465 16.33 12.64 -15.68
C ASN A 465 15.09 12.40 -14.80
N VAL A 466 13.96 13.03 -15.13
CA VAL A 466 12.67 12.81 -14.46
C VAL A 466 11.91 11.70 -15.14
N LEU A 467 11.33 10.81 -14.32
CA LEU A 467 10.28 9.88 -14.71
C LEU A 467 9.10 10.07 -13.75
N ALA A 468 7.98 10.56 -14.26
CA ALA A 468 6.79 10.86 -13.48
C ALA A 468 5.56 10.20 -14.08
N SER A 469 4.81 9.40 -13.32
CA SER A 469 3.65 8.64 -13.78
C SER A 469 2.48 8.71 -12.81
N TYR A 470 1.28 8.39 -13.28
CA TYR A 470 0.16 8.13 -12.38
C TYR A 470 0.27 6.77 -11.69
N ALA A 471 0.92 5.82 -12.34
CA ALA A 471 1.10 4.49 -11.80
C ALA A 471 1.99 4.50 -10.54
N HIS A 472 1.57 3.74 -9.54
CA HIS A 472 2.39 3.40 -8.37
C HIS A 472 2.98 2.02 -8.55
N LEU A 473 4.29 1.90 -8.34
CA LEU A 473 5.01 0.64 -8.40
C LEU A 473 5.35 0.14 -6.99
N HIS A 474 5.34 -1.19 -6.84
CA HIS A 474 5.76 -1.84 -5.61
C HIS A 474 7.11 -2.53 -5.81
N ALA A 475 8.09 -2.24 -4.98
CA ALA A 475 9.47 -2.75 -5.13
C ALA A 475 9.56 -4.29 -5.16
N LEU A 476 8.65 -5.01 -4.49
CA LEU A 476 8.62 -6.47 -4.55
C LEU A 476 8.02 -7.00 -5.86
N ALA A 477 7.20 -6.20 -6.55
CA ALA A 477 6.65 -6.53 -7.86
C ALA A 477 7.57 -6.08 -9.02
N THR A 478 8.42 -5.08 -8.75
CA THR A 478 9.37 -4.49 -9.71
C THR A 478 10.74 -4.37 -9.04
N PRO A 479 11.43 -5.50 -8.79
CA PRO A 479 12.63 -5.52 -7.95
C PRO A 479 13.81 -4.73 -8.52
N GLU A 480 13.88 -4.53 -9.85
CA GLU A 480 14.90 -3.73 -10.52
C GLU A 480 14.77 -2.22 -10.27
N TRP A 481 13.59 -1.72 -9.91
CA TRP A 481 13.31 -0.30 -9.76
C TRP A 481 14.28 0.41 -8.80
N ALA A 482 14.44 -0.11 -7.59
CA ALA A 482 15.24 0.53 -6.56
C ALA A 482 16.74 0.58 -6.93
N SER A 483 17.27 -0.52 -7.45
CA SER A 483 18.67 -0.59 -7.87
C SER A 483 18.97 0.31 -9.07
N ALA A 484 18.04 0.38 -10.04
CA ALA A 484 18.15 1.27 -11.19
C ALA A 484 18.13 2.75 -10.75
N PHE A 485 17.24 3.11 -9.83
CA PHE A 485 17.14 4.48 -9.34
C PHE A 485 18.38 4.91 -8.53
N VAL A 486 18.89 4.04 -7.64
CA VAL A 486 20.14 4.29 -6.91
C VAL A 486 21.35 4.36 -7.84
N ALA A 487 21.43 3.49 -8.86
CA ALA A 487 22.50 3.56 -9.86
C ALA A 487 22.45 4.87 -10.64
N ARG A 488 21.25 5.37 -10.96
CA ARG A 488 21.08 6.66 -11.64
C ARG A 488 21.50 7.83 -10.75
N ALA A 489 21.19 7.78 -9.45
CA ALA A 489 21.64 8.77 -8.47
C ALA A 489 23.18 8.85 -8.37
N LYS A 490 23.89 7.73 -8.55
CA LYS A 490 25.36 7.68 -8.52
C LYS A 490 26.03 8.21 -9.80
N ALA A 491 25.30 8.23 -10.90
CA ALA A 491 25.82 8.61 -12.21
C ALA A 491 25.66 10.11 -12.53
N GLY A 492 24.81 10.82 -11.76
CA GLY A 492 24.59 12.27 -11.89
C GLY A 492 25.45 13.05 -10.99
#